data_8e1bbe5109949a045eb864356b96f53c
#
_entry.id   8e1bbe5109949a045eb864356b96f53c
#
_cell.length_a   1.000
_cell.length_b   1.000
_cell.length_c   1.000
_cell.angle_alpha   90.00
_cell.angle_beta   90.00
_cell.angle_gamma   90.00
#
_symmetry.space_group_name_H-M   'P 1'
#
loop_
_entity.id
_entity.type
_entity.pdbx_description
1 polymer ?
#
loop_
_entity_poly.entity_id
_entity_poly.type
_entity_poly.pdbx_seq_one_letter_code
_entity_poly.pdbx_strand_id
1 'polypeptide(L)'
;MCESVTNVESLKFTFEGDYEVDALSVAKAIESLVELSSLTANYNYPDVQFRLAIKAITPGSLNLVFLAVSQAAQTFLTPTGIQYAKTLMETIKIFFDLKKFFKGQQPKKTIQIKDRIEVENADGCKLSIPTAAGVYFIDQRIDNSISNIFNSALGSPNVTGITLTQNNGGTVHVEASEFQTCAVPIKIEDAVLTKEIESERTNEILYVRQPDLLGERQWGLKSDKYIYADIADVTFLNAVKSGSQPIVAKMYIVADMKVTMQLGNDGLPDENKCHYVITKVHSVHIPEEGQASFFN
;
A
#
# COMPACT_ATOMS: atom_id res chain seq x y z
N MET A 1 -9.85 -21.06 39.54
CA MET A 1 -8.67 -20.29 39.18
C MET A 1 -8.88 -19.81 37.75
N CYS A 2 -9.26 -18.55 37.58
CA CYS A 2 -9.33 -17.98 36.23
C CYS A 2 -7.90 -17.71 35.76
N GLU A 3 -7.43 -18.50 34.82
CA GLU A 3 -6.21 -18.15 34.09
C GLU A 3 -6.43 -16.81 33.43
N SER A 4 -5.58 -15.86 33.76
CA SER A 4 -5.55 -14.53 33.20
C SER A 4 -5.34 -14.66 31.68
N VAL A 5 -6.31 -14.20 30.92
CA VAL A 5 -6.20 -14.00 29.44
C VAL A 5 -5.14 -12.93 29.22
N THR A 6 -3.88 -13.34 29.06
CA THR A 6 -2.70 -12.48 29.10
C THR A 6 -2.21 -11.99 27.74
N ASN A 7 -2.97 -12.22 26.64
CA ASN A 7 -2.53 -11.80 25.30
C ASN A 7 -3.62 -11.08 24.51
N VAL A 8 -4.22 -10.05 25.10
CA VAL A 8 -5.06 -9.12 24.33
C VAL A 8 -4.14 -8.06 23.71
N GLU A 9 -4.10 -7.99 22.41
CA GLU A 9 -3.41 -6.90 21.71
C GLU A 9 -4.02 -5.57 22.12
N SER A 10 -3.17 -4.61 22.51
CA SER A 10 -3.61 -3.30 22.95
C SER A 10 -2.78 -2.19 22.32
N LEU A 11 -3.45 -1.10 22.01
CA LEU A 11 -2.84 0.14 21.57
C LEU A 11 -3.00 1.18 22.68
N LYS A 12 -1.90 1.67 23.21
CA LYS A 12 -1.89 2.77 24.18
C LYS A 12 -1.78 4.07 23.41
N PHE A 13 -2.78 4.91 23.57
CA PHE A 13 -2.79 6.29 23.07
C PHE A 13 -2.51 7.23 24.25
N THR A 14 -1.50 8.08 24.13
CA THR A 14 -1.08 8.98 25.20
C THR A 14 -1.02 10.41 24.68
N PHE A 15 -1.71 11.34 25.35
CA PHE A 15 -1.37 12.74 25.28
C PHE A 15 -0.24 13.00 26.28
N GLU A 16 0.90 13.46 25.79
CA GLU A 16 2.05 13.79 26.62
C GLU A 16 1.94 15.23 27.12
N GLY A 17 2.38 15.46 28.33
CA GLY A 17 2.37 16.76 29.00
C GLY A 17 2.22 16.64 30.51
N ASP A 18 2.53 17.70 31.23
CA ASP A 18 2.59 17.67 32.69
C ASP A 18 1.27 18.00 33.39
N TYR A 19 0.20 18.31 32.65
CA TYR A 19 -1.05 18.82 33.21
C TYR A 19 -2.31 18.28 32.50
N GLU A 20 -3.45 18.75 33.00
CA GLU A 20 -4.79 18.36 32.56
C GLU A 20 -5.00 18.58 31.06
N VAL A 21 -5.43 17.56 30.37
CA VAL A 21 -5.89 17.65 28.98
C VAL A 21 -7.37 18.00 29.01
N ASP A 22 -7.80 18.92 28.17
CA ASP A 22 -9.21 19.30 28.06
C ASP A 22 -10.08 18.07 27.73
N ALA A 23 -11.13 17.86 28.51
CA ALA A 23 -12.01 16.69 28.39
C ALA A 23 -12.69 16.62 27.02
N LEU A 24 -13.03 17.75 26.41
CA LEU A 24 -13.61 17.80 25.08
C LEU A 24 -12.62 17.37 24.00
N SER A 25 -11.36 17.78 24.15
CA SER A 25 -10.26 17.35 23.27
C SER A 25 -10.04 15.84 23.35
N VAL A 26 -10.06 15.28 24.56
CA VAL A 26 -9.97 13.81 24.76
C VAL A 26 -11.16 13.11 24.11
N ALA A 27 -12.38 13.60 24.31
CA ALA A 27 -13.58 12.99 23.72
C ALA A 27 -13.54 12.99 22.18
N LYS A 28 -13.13 14.10 21.56
CA LYS A 28 -12.96 14.20 20.09
C LYS A 28 -11.88 13.26 19.56
N ALA A 29 -10.76 13.13 20.27
CA ALA A 29 -9.70 12.20 19.88
C ALA A 29 -10.18 10.74 19.95
N ILE A 30 -10.95 10.37 21.01
CA ILE A 30 -11.54 9.03 21.13
C ILE A 30 -12.52 8.76 19.98
N GLU A 31 -13.43 9.70 19.69
CA GLU A 31 -14.39 9.58 18.59
C GLU A 31 -13.67 9.36 17.26
N SER A 32 -12.65 10.15 16.98
CA SER A 32 -11.84 10.02 15.77
C SER A 32 -11.06 8.70 15.70
N LEU A 33 -10.55 8.20 16.83
CA LEU A 33 -9.90 6.88 16.90
C LEU A 33 -10.90 5.73 16.67
N VAL A 34 -12.13 5.85 17.19
CA VAL A 34 -13.19 4.85 16.95
C VAL A 34 -13.57 4.83 15.48
N GLU A 35 -13.76 5.99 14.86
CA GLU A 35 -14.07 6.11 13.44
C GLU A 35 -12.93 5.52 12.57
N LEU A 36 -11.69 5.95 12.82
CA LEU A 36 -10.50 5.45 12.15
C LEU A 36 -10.39 3.92 12.23
N SER A 37 -10.59 3.37 13.42
CA SER A 37 -10.52 1.93 13.67
C SER A 37 -11.62 1.18 12.91
N SER A 38 -12.84 1.72 12.91
CA SER A 38 -13.99 1.11 12.24
C SER A 38 -13.82 1.11 10.72
N LEU A 39 -13.39 2.22 10.14
CA LEU A 39 -13.12 2.34 8.70
C LEU A 39 -12.01 1.38 8.26
N THR A 40 -10.91 1.33 9.01
CA THR A 40 -9.77 0.45 8.71
C THR A 40 -10.15 -1.03 8.84
N ALA A 41 -10.91 -1.37 9.88
CA ALA A 41 -11.38 -2.73 10.10
C ALA A 41 -12.35 -3.19 9.01
N ASN A 42 -13.33 -2.37 8.65
CA ASN A 42 -14.30 -2.69 7.60
C ASN A 42 -13.64 -2.90 6.23
N TYR A 43 -12.58 -2.14 5.94
CA TYR A 43 -11.84 -2.30 4.70
C TYR A 43 -11.04 -3.61 4.66
N ASN A 44 -10.28 -3.90 5.73
CA ASN A 44 -9.38 -5.05 5.77
C ASN A 44 -10.10 -6.36 6.13
N TYR A 45 -11.20 -6.28 6.88
CA TYR A 45 -11.92 -7.43 7.43
C TYR A 45 -13.43 -7.17 7.43
N PRO A 46 -14.09 -7.09 6.27
CA PRO A 46 -15.51 -6.70 6.15
C PRO A 46 -16.46 -7.64 6.90
N ASP A 47 -16.10 -8.91 7.09
CA ASP A 47 -16.89 -9.92 7.77
C ASP A 47 -16.63 -9.99 9.29
N VAL A 48 -15.77 -9.11 9.82
CA VAL A 48 -15.37 -9.10 11.24
C VAL A 48 -15.80 -7.80 11.91
N GLN A 49 -16.59 -7.89 12.97
CA GLN A 49 -16.92 -6.72 13.76
C GLN A 49 -15.83 -6.45 14.81
N PHE A 50 -15.32 -5.23 14.83
CA PHE A 50 -14.37 -4.75 15.83
C PHE A 50 -15.04 -3.75 16.76
N ARG A 51 -14.68 -3.80 18.04
CA ARG A 51 -15.03 -2.77 19.02
C ARG A 51 -13.77 -2.23 19.66
N LEU A 52 -13.72 -0.93 19.79
CA LEU A 52 -12.73 -0.26 20.60
C LEU A 52 -13.24 -0.20 22.04
N ALA A 53 -12.49 -0.73 22.99
CA ALA A 53 -12.81 -0.64 24.40
C ALA A 53 -11.70 0.09 25.16
N ILE A 54 -12.10 0.92 26.11
CA ILE A 54 -11.17 1.59 27.02
C ILE A 54 -10.89 0.65 28.19
N LYS A 55 -9.65 0.17 28.30
CA LYS A 55 -9.27 -0.75 29.38
C LYS A 55 -8.89 0.01 30.68
N ALA A 56 -8.20 1.11 30.56
CA ALA A 56 -7.79 1.92 31.69
C ALA A 56 -7.55 3.37 31.24
N ILE A 57 -7.86 4.31 32.10
CA ILE A 57 -7.50 5.71 31.99
C ILE A 57 -6.53 5.98 33.14
N THR A 58 -5.29 6.35 32.82
CA THR A 58 -4.33 6.84 33.80
C THR A 58 -4.06 8.31 33.54
N PRO A 59 -3.70 9.12 34.53
CA PRO A 59 -3.38 10.54 34.30
C PRO A 59 -2.42 10.69 33.12
N GLY A 60 -2.80 11.51 32.13
CA GLY A 60 -2.02 11.76 30.90
C GLY A 60 -2.05 10.64 29.85
N SER A 61 -2.71 9.49 30.10
CA SER A 61 -2.79 8.43 29.09
C SER A 61 -4.11 7.70 29.04
N LEU A 62 -4.54 7.38 27.83
CA LEU A 62 -5.74 6.61 27.52
C LEU A 62 -5.31 5.25 26.94
N ASN A 63 -5.54 4.18 27.68
CA ASN A 63 -5.28 2.85 27.18
C ASN A 63 -6.49 2.32 26.42
N LEU A 64 -6.39 2.24 25.10
CA LEU A 64 -7.40 1.71 24.21
C LEU A 64 -7.08 0.23 23.95
N VAL A 65 -8.06 -0.61 24.10
CA VAL A 65 -7.96 -2.04 23.76
C VAL A 65 -8.87 -2.30 22.57
N PHE A 66 -8.29 -2.76 21.49
CA PHE A 66 -9.08 -3.23 20.35
C PHE A 66 -9.54 -4.65 20.63
N LEU A 67 -10.84 -4.80 20.76
CA LEU A 67 -11.46 -6.11 20.87
C LEU A 67 -12.10 -6.44 19.53
N ALA A 68 -11.58 -7.46 18.83
CA ALA A 68 -12.29 -8.04 17.70
C ALA A 68 -13.56 -8.72 18.22
N VAL A 69 -14.76 -8.26 17.89
CA VAL A 69 -16.05 -8.86 18.27
C VAL A 69 -16.62 -9.57 17.05
N SER A 70 -16.53 -10.91 17.00
CA SER A 70 -17.35 -11.65 16.05
C SER A 70 -18.77 -11.82 16.63
N GLN A 71 -19.78 -11.93 15.76
CA GLN A 71 -21.16 -12.20 16.19
C GLN A 71 -21.30 -13.51 16.97
N ALA A 72 -20.34 -14.43 16.85
CA ALA A 72 -20.21 -15.62 17.71
C ALA A 72 -19.15 -15.31 18.77
N ALA A 73 -19.56 -15.07 20.00
CA ALA A 73 -18.75 -14.64 21.16
C ALA A 73 -17.51 -15.49 21.51
N GLN A 74 -17.12 -16.42 20.68
CA GLN A 74 -16.02 -17.36 20.90
C GLN A 74 -14.77 -17.12 20.03
N THR A 75 -14.81 -16.18 19.09
CA THR A 75 -13.71 -16.04 18.09
C THR A 75 -12.56 -15.14 18.53
N PHE A 76 -12.65 -14.53 19.70
CA PHE A 76 -11.68 -13.53 20.22
C PHE A 76 -10.31 -14.07 20.58
N LEU A 77 -10.28 -15.31 21.00
CA LEU A 77 -9.07 -15.97 21.48
C LEU A 77 -8.50 -16.94 20.45
N THR A 78 -9.00 -16.91 19.24
CA THR A 78 -8.38 -17.67 18.14
C THR A 78 -7.10 -16.97 17.69
N PRO A 79 -6.07 -17.72 17.29
CA PRO A 79 -4.85 -17.14 16.70
C PRO A 79 -5.13 -16.15 15.56
N THR A 80 -6.17 -16.42 14.76
CA THR A 80 -6.63 -15.57 13.65
C THR A 80 -7.18 -14.22 14.14
N GLY A 81 -8.02 -14.21 15.17
CA GLY A 81 -8.59 -12.97 15.72
C GLY A 81 -7.52 -12.06 16.35
N ILE A 82 -6.53 -12.66 17.03
CA ILE A 82 -5.37 -11.94 17.57
C ILE A 82 -4.55 -11.34 16.45
N GLN A 83 -4.32 -12.07 15.37
CA GLN A 83 -3.59 -11.56 14.21
C GLN A 83 -4.31 -10.40 13.52
N TYR A 84 -5.65 -10.46 13.39
CA TYR A 84 -6.42 -9.34 12.83
C TYR A 84 -6.32 -8.09 13.70
N ALA A 85 -6.46 -8.22 15.01
CA ALA A 85 -6.29 -7.08 15.93
C ALA A 85 -4.89 -6.48 15.84
N LYS A 86 -3.87 -7.32 15.77
CA LYS A 86 -2.47 -6.88 15.60
C LYS A 86 -2.29 -6.10 14.31
N THR A 87 -2.73 -6.64 13.18
CA THR A 87 -2.63 -5.96 11.87
C THR A 87 -3.39 -4.64 11.86
N LEU A 88 -4.58 -4.56 12.48
CA LEU A 88 -5.35 -3.33 12.60
C LEU A 88 -4.56 -2.24 13.36
N MET A 89 -3.97 -2.59 14.51
CA MET A 89 -3.17 -1.65 15.29
C MET A 89 -1.91 -1.19 14.57
N GLU A 90 -1.21 -2.10 13.91
CA GLU A 90 -0.05 -1.79 13.06
C GLU A 90 -0.45 -0.83 11.93
N THR A 91 -1.59 -1.06 11.29
CA THR A 91 -2.13 -0.20 10.23
C THR A 91 -2.44 1.20 10.74
N ILE A 92 -3.08 1.34 11.90
CA ILE A 92 -3.36 2.64 12.52
C ILE A 92 -2.06 3.40 12.81
N LYS A 93 -1.04 2.73 13.33
CA LYS A 93 0.27 3.35 13.56
C LYS A 93 0.89 3.88 12.26
N ILE A 94 0.81 3.09 11.19
CA ILE A 94 1.31 3.49 9.87
C ILE A 94 0.61 4.77 9.39
N PHE A 95 -0.67 4.96 9.68
CA PHE A 95 -1.37 6.20 9.31
C PHE A 95 -0.81 7.43 10.01
N PHE A 96 -0.42 7.31 11.28
CA PHE A 96 0.26 8.41 11.98
C PHE A 96 1.64 8.68 11.38
N ASP A 97 2.41 7.62 11.03
CA ASP A 97 3.69 7.77 10.34
C ASP A 97 3.52 8.42 8.96
N LEU A 98 2.48 8.07 8.20
CA LEU A 98 2.15 8.71 6.92
C LEU A 98 1.84 10.19 7.10
N LYS A 99 1.10 10.56 8.15
CA LYS A 99 0.77 11.95 8.46
C LYS A 99 2.02 12.79 8.73
N LYS A 100 2.96 12.26 9.52
CA LYS A 100 4.29 12.86 9.73
C LYS A 100 5.09 12.94 8.43
N PHE A 101 5.07 11.88 7.64
CA PHE A 101 5.82 11.79 6.40
C PHE A 101 5.34 12.81 5.35
N PHE A 102 4.03 13.05 5.26
CA PHE A 102 3.47 14.01 4.31
C PHE A 102 3.55 15.46 4.79
N LYS A 103 3.64 15.73 6.08
CA LYS A 103 3.68 17.10 6.65
C LYS A 103 2.58 18.01 6.13
N GLY A 104 1.36 17.48 5.97
CA GLY A 104 0.21 18.22 5.44
C GLY A 104 0.23 18.46 3.92
N GLN A 105 1.17 17.86 3.20
CA GLN A 105 1.30 17.96 1.74
C GLN A 105 0.78 16.70 1.04
N GLN A 106 0.41 16.84 -0.21
CA GLN A 106 -0.03 15.71 -1.03
C GLN A 106 1.12 14.74 -1.34
N PRO A 107 0.87 13.42 -1.41
CA PRO A 107 1.84 12.49 -1.94
C PRO A 107 2.13 12.83 -3.41
N LYS A 108 3.41 12.86 -3.77
CA LYS A 108 3.84 13.08 -5.15
C LYS A 108 3.58 11.87 -6.03
N LYS A 109 3.74 10.67 -5.45
CA LYS A 109 3.55 9.40 -6.14
C LYS A 109 3.16 8.31 -5.15
N THR A 110 2.25 7.43 -5.56
CA THR A 110 1.87 6.24 -4.81
C THR A 110 1.79 5.07 -5.77
N ILE A 111 2.56 4.00 -5.50
CA ILE A 111 2.63 2.82 -6.36
C ILE A 111 2.42 1.58 -5.49
N GLN A 112 1.53 0.70 -5.90
CA GLN A 112 1.40 -0.61 -5.28
C GLN A 112 2.28 -1.62 -6.01
N ILE A 113 3.20 -2.25 -5.27
CA ILE A 113 4.11 -3.29 -5.76
C ILE A 113 3.86 -4.54 -4.91
N LYS A 114 3.26 -5.56 -5.50
CA LYS A 114 2.90 -6.83 -4.80
C LYS A 114 2.08 -6.56 -3.53
N ASP A 115 2.63 -6.88 -2.38
CA ASP A 115 2.04 -6.74 -1.04
C ASP A 115 2.39 -5.43 -0.33
N ARG A 116 3.04 -4.50 -1.03
CA ARG A 116 3.48 -3.22 -0.48
C ARG A 116 3.05 -2.05 -1.34
N ILE A 117 2.95 -0.89 -0.71
CA ILE A 117 2.71 0.39 -1.38
C ILE A 117 3.93 1.27 -1.13
N GLU A 118 4.57 1.72 -2.19
CA GLU A 118 5.60 2.76 -2.14
C GLU A 118 4.96 4.13 -2.28
N VAL A 119 5.29 5.02 -1.36
CA VAL A 119 4.78 6.38 -1.32
C VAL A 119 5.94 7.35 -1.40
N GLU A 120 5.85 8.34 -2.27
CA GLU A 120 6.83 9.44 -2.38
C GLU A 120 6.16 10.74 -1.91
N ASN A 121 6.78 11.43 -0.95
CA ASN A 121 6.30 12.73 -0.48
C ASN A 121 6.77 13.87 -1.40
N ALA A 122 6.35 15.10 -1.10
CA ALA A 122 6.72 16.28 -1.87
C ALA A 122 8.24 16.55 -1.91
N ASP A 123 8.95 16.14 -0.86
CA ASP A 123 10.41 16.27 -0.73
C ASP A 123 11.17 15.21 -1.56
N GLY A 124 10.47 14.25 -2.20
CA GLY A 124 11.05 13.13 -2.95
C GLY A 124 11.52 11.96 -2.07
N CYS A 125 11.26 12.01 -0.77
CA CYS A 125 11.51 10.88 0.12
C CYS A 125 10.51 9.75 -0.15
N LYS A 126 10.96 8.50 0.03
CA LYS A 126 10.13 7.31 -0.22
C LYS A 126 9.89 6.53 1.07
N LEU A 127 8.66 6.04 1.21
CA LEU A 127 8.23 5.17 2.30
C LEU A 127 7.52 3.96 1.73
N SER A 128 7.82 2.77 2.23
CA SER A 128 7.17 1.53 1.82
C SER A 128 6.28 1.01 2.94
N ILE A 129 4.99 0.84 2.67
CA ILE A 129 3.97 0.41 3.63
C ILE A 129 3.27 -0.87 3.15
N PRO A 130 2.67 -1.68 4.06
CA PRO A 130 1.84 -2.82 3.70
C PRO A 130 0.57 -2.39 2.95
N THR A 131 0.05 -3.25 2.07
CA THR A 131 -1.22 -3.01 1.34
C THR A 131 -2.43 -2.83 2.26
N ALA A 132 -2.42 -3.41 3.47
CA ALA A 132 -3.45 -3.18 4.49
C ALA A 132 -3.62 -1.69 4.86
N ALA A 133 -2.56 -0.88 4.70
CA ALA A 133 -2.63 0.57 4.90
C ALA A 133 -3.11 1.34 3.66
N GLY A 134 -3.38 0.65 2.56
CA GLY A 134 -3.83 1.26 1.29
C GLY A 134 -5.15 2.01 1.41
N VAL A 135 -6.01 1.64 2.36
CA VAL A 135 -7.27 2.35 2.63
C VAL A 135 -7.06 3.84 2.91
N TYR A 136 -5.88 4.24 3.42
CA TYR A 136 -5.52 5.65 3.60
C TYR A 136 -5.64 6.46 2.31
N PHE A 137 -5.36 5.86 1.16
CA PHE A 137 -5.38 6.50 -0.15
C PHE A 137 -6.71 6.33 -0.90
N ILE A 138 -7.69 5.67 -0.29
CA ILE A 138 -8.98 5.36 -0.93
C ILE A 138 -10.12 6.08 -0.20
N ASP A 139 -10.05 6.18 1.12
CA ASP A 139 -11.11 6.75 1.94
C ASP A 139 -10.63 8.02 2.65
N GLN A 140 -11.09 9.18 2.17
CA GLN A 140 -10.76 10.50 2.73
C GLN A 140 -11.07 10.61 4.23
N ARG A 141 -12.04 9.85 4.73
CA ARG A 141 -12.42 9.86 6.15
C ARG A 141 -11.29 9.35 7.04
N ILE A 142 -10.43 8.46 6.54
CA ILE A 142 -9.24 7.99 7.27
C ILE A 142 -8.32 9.16 7.61
N ASP A 143 -7.95 9.95 6.60
CA ASP A 143 -7.08 11.11 6.80
C ASP A 143 -7.76 12.19 7.65
N ASN A 144 -9.05 12.42 7.45
CA ASN A 144 -9.83 13.38 8.25
C ASN A 144 -9.86 12.99 9.73
N SER A 145 -10.09 11.70 10.04
CA SER A 145 -10.11 11.20 11.42
C SER A 145 -8.75 11.41 12.11
N ILE A 146 -7.64 11.14 11.41
CA ILE A 146 -6.30 11.38 11.96
C ILE A 146 -6.06 12.88 12.15
N SER A 147 -6.42 13.70 11.16
CA SER A 147 -6.30 15.16 11.27
C SER A 147 -7.09 15.72 12.45
N ASN A 148 -8.28 15.17 12.73
CA ASN A 148 -9.11 15.57 13.87
C ASN A 148 -8.47 15.20 15.22
N ILE A 149 -7.73 14.11 15.30
CA ILE A 149 -6.94 13.76 16.50
C ILE A 149 -5.92 14.87 16.79
N PHE A 150 -5.16 15.30 15.79
CA PHE A 150 -4.18 16.38 15.96
C PHE A 150 -4.83 17.74 16.22
N ASN A 151 -5.96 18.03 15.57
CA ASN A 151 -6.75 19.23 15.86
C ASN A 151 -7.24 19.26 17.31
N SER A 152 -7.62 18.11 17.87
CA SER A 152 -8.04 18.03 19.28
C SER A 152 -6.87 18.32 20.21
N ALA A 153 -5.65 17.86 19.87
CA ALA A 153 -4.44 18.15 20.65
C ALA A 153 -4.04 19.62 20.58
N LEU A 154 -4.19 20.27 19.43
CA LEU A 154 -3.96 21.72 19.29
C LEU A 154 -4.87 22.56 20.18
N GLY A 155 -6.05 22.05 20.51
CA GLY A 155 -6.98 22.67 21.47
C GLY A 155 -6.52 22.61 22.93
N SER A 156 -5.46 21.86 23.24
CA SER A 156 -4.94 21.63 24.59
C SER A 156 -3.50 22.12 24.69
N PRO A 157 -3.27 23.36 25.14
CA PRO A 157 -1.93 23.99 25.08
C PRO A 157 -0.85 23.29 25.93
N ASN A 158 -1.26 22.45 26.87
CA ASN A 158 -0.34 21.69 27.74
C ASN A 158 0.08 20.34 27.13
N VAL A 159 -0.45 19.96 25.98
CA VAL A 159 -0.08 18.73 25.29
C VAL A 159 1.22 18.96 24.52
N THR A 160 2.28 18.25 24.90
CA THR A 160 3.61 18.36 24.30
C THR A 160 3.87 17.32 23.21
N GLY A 161 3.07 16.25 23.17
CA GLY A 161 3.18 15.18 22.19
C GLY A 161 1.99 14.23 22.19
N ILE A 162 1.91 13.41 21.15
CA ILE A 162 1.03 12.26 21.06
C ILE A 162 1.87 11.03 20.81
N THR A 163 1.68 9.99 21.65
CA THR A 163 2.34 8.71 21.45
C THR A 163 1.34 7.57 21.32
N LEU A 164 1.54 6.75 20.28
CA LEU A 164 0.88 5.46 20.10
C LEU A 164 1.87 4.35 20.35
N THR A 165 1.61 3.51 21.34
CA THR A 165 2.43 2.33 21.64
C THR A 165 1.60 1.07 21.58
N GLN A 166 2.03 0.11 20.80
CA GLN A 166 1.47 -1.24 20.75
C GLN A 166 2.21 -2.12 21.76
N ASN A 167 1.50 -2.92 22.54
CA ASN A 167 2.10 -3.74 23.61
C ASN A 167 3.18 -4.73 23.13
N ASN A 168 3.06 -5.25 21.90
CA ASN A 168 4.03 -6.16 21.26
C ASN A 168 4.62 -5.59 19.96
N GLY A 169 4.65 -4.26 19.83
CA GLY A 169 5.06 -3.58 18.60
C GLY A 169 5.78 -2.27 18.83
N GLY A 170 6.09 -1.57 17.74
CA GLY A 170 6.77 -0.27 17.79
C GLY A 170 5.90 0.84 18.36
N THR A 171 6.54 1.98 18.59
CA THR A 171 5.91 3.22 19.04
C THR A 171 6.00 4.26 17.95
N VAL A 172 4.92 5.03 17.76
CA VAL A 172 4.90 6.25 16.95
C VAL A 172 4.74 7.42 17.91
N HIS A 173 5.60 8.41 17.77
CA HIS A 173 5.58 9.64 18.53
C HIS A 173 5.48 10.84 17.59
N VAL A 174 4.62 11.80 17.93
CA VAL A 174 4.43 13.05 17.20
C VAL A 174 4.57 14.21 18.21
N GLU A 175 5.55 15.05 17.98
CA GLU A 175 5.81 16.25 18.79
C GLU A 175 4.73 17.32 18.59
N ALA A 176 4.47 18.16 19.60
CA ALA A 176 3.52 19.27 19.50
C ALA A 176 3.84 20.24 18.34
N SER A 177 5.13 20.40 18.03
CA SER A 177 5.60 21.21 16.90
C SER A 177 5.13 20.70 15.53
N GLU A 178 4.79 19.39 15.43
CA GLU A 178 4.30 18.74 14.20
C GLU A 178 2.77 18.76 14.11
N PHE A 179 2.03 19.05 15.20
CA PHE A 179 0.57 18.94 15.22
C PHE A 179 -0.09 19.80 14.15
N GLN A 180 0.39 21.04 13.97
CA GLN A 180 -0.21 21.94 12.99
C GLN A 180 -0.15 21.38 11.57
N THR A 181 0.95 20.75 11.20
CA THR A 181 1.10 20.11 9.88
C THR A 181 0.32 18.79 9.79
N CYS A 182 0.31 18.01 10.86
CA CYS A 182 -0.45 16.76 10.94
C CYS A 182 -1.97 16.98 11.01
N ALA A 183 -2.44 18.13 11.50
CA ALA A 183 -3.84 18.50 11.57
C ALA A 183 -4.43 18.91 10.20
N VAL A 184 -3.58 19.19 9.20
CA VAL A 184 -4.04 19.56 7.85
C VAL A 184 -4.52 18.30 7.13
N PRO A 185 -5.80 18.21 6.71
CA PRO A 185 -6.25 17.09 5.88
C PRO A 185 -5.55 17.10 4.52
N ILE A 186 -5.09 15.93 4.09
CA ILE A 186 -4.54 15.72 2.76
C ILE A 186 -5.71 15.38 1.85
N LYS A 187 -5.91 16.16 0.78
CA LYS A 187 -6.91 15.80 -0.23
C LYS A 187 -6.38 14.63 -1.05
N ILE A 188 -7.05 13.50 -0.91
CA ILE A 188 -6.76 12.32 -1.72
C ILE A 188 -7.56 12.48 -3.00
N GLU A 189 -6.90 13.00 -4.06
CA GLU A 189 -7.51 13.08 -5.38
C GLU A 189 -7.38 11.73 -6.08
N ASP A 190 -8.42 11.29 -6.78
CA ASP A 190 -8.43 10.01 -7.52
C ASP A 190 -7.25 9.89 -8.52
N ALA A 191 -6.74 11.02 -9.00
CA ALA A 191 -5.60 11.09 -9.90
C ALA A 191 -4.25 10.71 -9.25
N VAL A 192 -4.12 10.75 -7.92
CA VAL A 192 -2.88 10.41 -7.20
C VAL A 192 -2.77 8.90 -6.98
N LEU A 193 -3.88 8.20 -7.07
CA LEU A 193 -3.95 6.75 -6.96
C LEU A 193 -3.79 6.07 -8.33
N THR A 194 -2.72 6.38 -9.06
CA THR A 194 -2.30 5.48 -10.12
C THR A 194 -1.84 4.18 -9.45
N LYS A 195 -2.79 3.31 -9.18
CA LYS A 195 -2.50 1.96 -8.73
C LYS A 195 -1.85 1.24 -9.90
N GLU A 196 -0.54 1.24 -9.92
CA GLU A 196 0.21 0.42 -10.84
C GLU A 196 0.55 -0.88 -10.13
N ILE A 197 0.12 -1.99 -10.70
CA ILE A 197 0.58 -3.32 -10.28
C ILE A 197 1.70 -3.70 -11.22
N GLU A 198 2.87 -3.98 -10.64
CA GLU A 198 3.96 -4.59 -11.37
C GLU A 198 3.92 -6.11 -11.18
N SER A 199 3.98 -6.84 -12.28
CA SER A 199 4.15 -8.28 -12.29
C SER A 199 5.34 -8.66 -13.18
N GLU A 200 6.11 -9.64 -12.75
CA GLU A 200 7.16 -10.23 -13.56
C GLU A 200 6.66 -11.57 -14.12
N ARG A 201 6.85 -11.76 -15.41
CA ARG A 201 6.59 -13.01 -16.09
C ARG A 201 7.92 -13.53 -16.63
N THR A 202 8.27 -14.75 -16.31
CA THR A 202 9.54 -15.36 -16.70
C THR A 202 9.34 -16.40 -17.78
N ASN A 203 10.30 -16.49 -18.70
CA ASN A 203 10.31 -17.47 -19.79
C ASN A 203 9.07 -17.41 -20.70
N GLU A 204 8.53 -16.22 -20.93
CA GLU A 204 7.39 -16.00 -21.85
C GLU A 204 7.81 -16.25 -23.29
N ILE A 205 6.99 -16.99 -24.04
CA ILE A 205 7.17 -17.21 -25.48
C ILE A 205 6.47 -16.08 -26.24
N LEU A 206 7.24 -15.27 -26.94
CA LEU A 206 6.79 -14.06 -27.60
C LEU A 206 7.12 -14.11 -29.10
N TYR A 207 6.11 -14.26 -29.93
CA TYR A 207 6.26 -14.23 -31.39
C TYR A 207 6.49 -12.79 -31.85
N VAL A 208 7.57 -12.55 -32.57
CA VAL A 208 7.88 -11.24 -33.15
C VAL A 208 6.97 -10.97 -34.34
N ARG A 209 6.21 -9.87 -34.27
CA ARG A 209 5.28 -9.46 -35.33
C ARG A 209 5.69 -8.15 -35.99
N GLN A 210 6.14 -7.21 -35.19
CA GLN A 210 6.56 -5.89 -35.66
C GLN A 210 7.83 -5.48 -34.91
N PRO A 211 9.03 -5.86 -35.40
CA PRO A 211 10.27 -5.46 -34.77
C PRO A 211 10.60 -3.99 -35.09
N ASP A 212 11.25 -3.32 -34.11
CA ASP A 212 11.95 -2.06 -34.40
C ASP A 212 13.45 -2.31 -34.38
N LEU A 213 14.07 -2.32 -35.55
CA LEU A 213 15.49 -2.63 -35.74
C LEU A 213 16.42 -1.51 -35.27
N LEU A 214 15.87 -0.29 -35.13
CA LEU A 214 16.62 0.88 -34.62
C LEU A 214 16.56 0.96 -33.10
N GLY A 215 15.58 0.30 -32.46
CA GLY A 215 15.41 0.28 -31.02
C GLY A 215 14.94 1.62 -30.46
N GLU A 216 14.17 2.35 -31.24
CA GLU A 216 13.61 3.67 -30.86
C GLU A 216 12.12 3.58 -30.49
N ARG A 217 11.47 2.47 -30.85
CA ARG A 217 10.04 2.24 -30.67
C ARG A 217 9.79 0.90 -29.99
N GLN A 218 8.57 0.73 -29.51
CA GLN A 218 8.10 -0.53 -28.98
C GLN A 218 8.01 -1.61 -30.04
N TRP A 219 8.33 -2.84 -29.67
CA TRP A 219 8.17 -4.00 -30.52
C TRP A 219 6.75 -4.56 -30.41
N GLY A 220 6.14 -4.88 -31.57
CA GLY A 220 4.89 -5.62 -31.62
C GLY A 220 5.17 -7.12 -31.44
N LEU A 221 4.70 -7.67 -30.33
CA LEU A 221 4.89 -9.06 -29.93
C LEU A 221 3.53 -9.75 -29.76
N LYS A 222 3.47 -11.06 -29.93
CA LYS A 222 2.27 -11.87 -29.69
C LYS A 222 2.59 -13.01 -28.75
N SER A 223 1.92 -13.06 -27.60
CA SER A 223 1.79 -14.22 -26.73
C SER A 223 0.38 -14.80 -26.91
N ASP A 224 -0.43 -14.84 -25.87
CA ASP A 224 -1.89 -15.07 -25.92
C ASP A 224 -2.63 -13.92 -26.60
N LYS A 225 -2.18 -12.69 -26.40
CA LYS A 225 -2.66 -11.48 -27.06
C LYS A 225 -1.55 -10.70 -27.76
N TYR A 226 -1.92 -9.74 -28.60
CA TYR A 226 -0.97 -8.81 -29.22
C TYR A 226 -0.59 -7.71 -28.21
N ILE A 227 0.69 -7.47 -28.02
CA ILE A 227 1.22 -6.47 -27.12
C ILE A 227 2.30 -5.61 -27.80
N TYR A 228 2.45 -4.38 -27.35
CA TYR A 228 3.60 -3.54 -27.66
C TYR A 228 4.50 -3.48 -26.44
N ALA A 229 5.79 -3.80 -26.59
CA ALA A 229 6.74 -3.88 -25.50
C ALA A 229 8.04 -3.14 -25.81
N ASP A 230 8.58 -2.47 -24.81
CA ASP A 230 9.94 -1.96 -24.86
C ASP A 230 10.93 -3.10 -24.62
N ILE A 231 12.06 -3.06 -25.32
CA ILE A 231 13.15 -4.02 -25.12
C ILE A 231 14.22 -3.34 -24.26
N ALA A 232 14.37 -3.73 -23.01
CA ALA A 232 15.39 -3.21 -22.10
C ALA A 232 16.69 -4.05 -22.14
N ASP A 233 16.68 -5.22 -22.76
CA ASP A 233 17.89 -6.04 -22.95
C ASP A 233 18.81 -5.40 -23.99
N VAL A 234 19.78 -4.63 -23.51
CA VAL A 234 20.76 -3.93 -24.33
C VAL A 234 21.63 -4.90 -25.15
N THR A 235 21.92 -6.09 -24.62
CA THR A 235 22.73 -7.10 -25.30
C THR A 235 22.01 -7.64 -26.53
N PHE A 236 20.74 -7.96 -26.37
CA PHE A 236 19.88 -8.40 -27.46
C PHE A 236 19.70 -7.30 -28.51
N LEU A 237 19.39 -6.07 -28.10
CA LEU A 237 19.26 -4.93 -29.02
C LEU A 237 20.53 -4.68 -29.83
N ASN A 238 21.69 -4.74 -29.20
CA ASN A 238 22.96 -4.55 -29.90
C ASN A 238 23.24 -5.67 -30.91
N ALA A 239 22.88 -6.91 -30.59
CA ALA A 239 22.99 -8.04 -31.51
C ALA A 239 22.08 -7.87 -32.74
N VAL A 240 20.86 -7.34 -32.55
CA VAL A 240 19.93 -7.01 -33.64
C VAL A 240 20.50 -5.86 -34.50
N LYS A 241 20.92 -4.76 -33.87
CA LYS A 241 21.48 -3.58 -34.58
C LYS A 241 22.73 -3.90 -35.40
N SER A 242 23.60 -4.77 -34.89
CA SER A 242 24.80 -5.21 -35.60
C SER A 242 24.54 -6.25 -36.68
N GLY A 243 23.32 -6.79 -36.77
CA GLY A 243 22.96 -7.87 -37.68
C GLY A 243 23.46 -9.26 -37.26
N SER A 244 24.10 -9.37 -36.08
CA SER A 244 24.51 -10.67 -35.55
C SER A 244 23.33 -11.52 -35.08
N GLN A 245 22.21 -10.91 -34.75
CA GLN A 245 20.93 -11.58 -34.50
C GLN A 245 19.95 -11.18 -35.62
N PRO A 246 19.71 -12.07 -36.62
CA PRO A 246 18.76 -11.76 -37.67
C PRO A 246 17.31 -11.84 -37.15
N ILE A 247 16.48 -10.95 -37.67
CA ILE A 247 15.04 -10.93 -37.42
C ILE A 247 14.34 -11.45 -38.66
N VAL A 248 13.64 -12.57 -38.52
CA VAL A 248 12.97 -13.24 -39.64
C VAL A 248 11.49 -13.48 -39.34
N ALA A 249 10.71 -13.74 -40.37
CA ALA A 249 9.28 -14.06 -40.22
C ALA A 249 9.06 -15.31 -39.36
N LYS A 250 8.02 -15.30 -38.55
CA LYS A 250 7.60 -16.39 -37.64
C LYS A 250 8.58 -16.70 -36.50
N MET A 251 9.65 -15.92 -36.31
CA MET A 251 10.53 -16.11 -35.15
C MET A 251 9.82 -15.80 -33.84
N TYR A 252 10.29 -16.41 -32.79
CA TYR A 252 9.89 -16.07 -31.41
C TYR A 252 11.09 -15.98 -30.50
N ILE A 253 10.92 -15.23 -29.42
CA ILE A 253 11.89 -15.10 -28.34
C ILE A 253 11.32 -15.72 -27.07
N VAL A 254 12.18 -16.29 -26.23
CA VAL A 254 11.86 -16.66 -24.85
C VAL A 254 12.50 -15.60 -23.96
N ALA A 255 11.67 -14.91 -23.20
CA ALA A 255 12.12 -13.71 -22.49
C ALA A 255 11.44 -13.55 -21.13
N ASP A 256 12.11 -12.81 -20.24
CA ASP A 256 11.49 -12.27 -19.03
C ASP A 256 10.88 -10.91 -19.35
N MET A 257 9.69 -10.70 -18.81
CA MET A 257 8.91 -9.50 -19.07
C MET A 257 8.36 -8.91 -17.79
N LYS A 258 8.55 -7.61 -17.60
CA LYS A 258 7.91 -6.81 -16.59
C LYS A 258 6.64 -6.22 -17.18
N VAL A 259 5.53 -6.40 -16.48
CA VAL A 259 4.23 -5.84 -16.87
C VAL A 259 3.79 -4.85 -15.80
N THR A 260 3.63 -3.60 -16.16
CA THR A 260 3.04 -2.56 -15.32
C THR A 260 1.60 -2.33 -15.77
N MET A 261 0.64 -2.54 -14.88
CA MET A 261 -0.79 -2.38 -15.16
C MET A 261 -1.35 -1.27 -14.28
N GLN A 262 -2.11 -0.35 -14.86
CA GLN A 262 -2.90 0.60 -14.08
C GLN A 262 -4.19 -0.07 -13.63
N LEU A 263 -4.59 0.14 -12.38
CA LEU A 263 -5.89 -0.28 -11.88
C LEU A 263 -6.93 0.79 -12.19
N GLY A 264 -8.11 0.36 -12.60
CA GLY A 264 -9.29 1.21 -12.69
C GLY A 264 -9.81 1.61 -11.30
N ASN A 265 -10.81 2.50 -11.27
CA ASN A 265 -11.47 2.95 -10.03
C ASN A 265 -12.18 1.80 -9.27
N ASP A 266 -12.46 0.71 -9.96
CA ASP A 266 -13.01 -0.53 -9.41
C ASP A 266 -11.95 -1.47 -8.79
N GLY A 267 -10.68 -1.08 -8.84
CA GLY A 267 -9.55 -1.86 -8.36
C GLY A 267 -9.13 -3.01 -9.28
N LEU A 268 -9.73 -3.14 -10.46
CA LEU A 268 -9.38 -4.16 -11.45
C LEU A 268 -8.32 -3.61 -12.42
N PRO A 269 -7.43 -4.49 -12.97
CA PRO A 269 -6.46 -4.08 -13.97
C PRO A 269 -7.14 -3.52 -15.23
N ASP A 270 -6.75 -2.31 -15.65
CA ASP A 270 -7.15 -1.75 -16.94
C ASP A 270 -6.26 -2.34 -18.02
N GLU A 271 -6.77 -3.32 -18.76
CA GLU A 271 -6.02 -3.99 -19.83
C GLU A 271 -5.56 -3.05 -20.95
N ASN A 272 -6.21 -1.89 -21.11
CA ASN A 272 -5.81 -0.88 -22.08
C ASN A 272 -4.65 0.01 -21.62
N LYS A 273 -4.32 -0.05 -20.32
CA LYS A 273 -3.27 0.74 -19.69
C LYS A 273 -2.18 -0.17 -19.14
N CYS A 274 -1.75 -1.12 -19.97
CA CYS A 274 -0.63 -2.00 -19.65
C CYS A 274 0.63 -1.52 -20.37
N HIS A 275 1.73 -1.44 -19.64
CA HIS A 275 3.05 -1.19 -20.16
C HIS A 275 3.91 -2.46 -20.02
N TYR A 276 4.51 -2.89 -21.12
CA TYR A 276 5.29 -4.11 -21.20
C TYR A 276 6.75 -3.79 -21.45
N VAL A 277 7.66 -4.38 -20.68
CA VAL A 277 9.11 -4.21 -20.83
C VAL A 277 9.76 -5.59 -20.85
N ILE A 278 10.43 -5.95 -21.93
CA ILE A 278 11.24 -7.15 -22.01
C ILE A 278 12.55 -6.86 -21.30
N THR A 279 12.76 -7.46 -20.14
CA THR A 279 13.92 -7.21 -19.29
C THR A 279 15.11 -8.06 -19.67
N LYS A 280 14.88 -9.27 -20.19
CA LYS A 280 15.92 -10.20 -20.62
C LYS A 280 15.43 -11.16 -21.69
N VAL A 281 16.20 -11.34 -22.75
CA VAL A 281 15.96 -12.36 -23.78
C VAL A 281 16.89 -13.55 -23.51
N HIS A 282 16.30 -14.73 -23.25
CA HIS A 282 17.06 -15.96 -22.96
C HIS A 282 17.47 -16.71 -24.22
N SER A 283 16.55 -16.78 -25.20
CA SER A 283 16.80 -17.48 -26.45
C SER A 283 15.97 -16.88 -27.59
N VAL A 284 16.47 -17.06 -28.80
CA VAL A 284 15.81 -16.70 -30.05
C VAL A 284 15.63 -17.95 -30.90
N HIS A 285 14.42 -18.16 -31.35
CA HIS A 285 14.06 -19.32 -32.15
C HIS A 285 13.59 -18.90 -33.54
N ILE A 286 14.32 -19.40 -34.54
CA ILE A 286 14.02 -19.17 -35.94
C ILE A 286 13.44 -20.48 -36.47
N PRO A 287 12.21 -20.47 -37.09
CA PRO A 287 11.66 -21.69 -37.68
C PRO A 287 12.56 -22.21 -38.77
N GLU A 288 12.86 -23.52 -38.76
CA GLU A 288 13.50 -24.19 -39.89
C GLU A 288 12.55 -24.18 -41.09
N GLU A 289 13.07 -23.95 -42.30
CA GLU A 289 12.27 -24.06 -43.54
C GLU A 289 11.74 -25.50 -43.64
N GLY A 290 10.44 -25.69 -43.39
CA GLY A 290 9.78 -27.00 -43.48
C GLY A 290 8.87 -27.38 -42.31
N GLN A 291 8.90 -26.67 -41.16
CA GLN A 291 7.96 -26.93 -40.07
C GLN A 291 6.60 -26.29 -40.35
N ALA A 292 5.60 -27.15 -40.61
CA ALA A 292 4.23 -26.74 -40.75
C ALA A 292 3.72 -26.03 -39.48
N SER A 293 3.13 -24.88 -39.66
CA SER A 293 2.50 -24.11 -38.57
C SER A 293 1.38 -24.94 -37.92
N PHE A 294 1.51 -25.22 -36.64
CA PHE A 294 0.48 -25.87 -35.81
C PHE A 294 -0.65 -24.92 -35.37
N PHE A 295 -0.71 -23.71 -35.90
CA PHE A 295 -1.75 -22.74 -35.57
C PHE A 295 -2.36 -22.17 -36.87
N ASN A 296 -3.52 -22.67 -37.20
CA ASN A 296 -4.51 -21.98 -38.04
C ASN A 296 -5.41 -21.12 -37.16
#